data_cdbd680d907d177cd9eeacdd8f7f6133
#
_entry.id   cdbd680d907d177cd9eeacdd8f7f6133
#
_cell.length_a   1.000
_cell.length_b   1.000
_cell.length_c   1.000
_cell.angle_alpha   90.00
_cell.angle_beta   90.00
_cell.angle_gamma   90.00
#
_symmetry.space_group_name_H-M   'P 1'
#
loop_
_entity.id
_entity.type
_entity.pdbx_description
1 polymer ?
#
loop_
_entity_poly.entity_id
_entity_poly.type
_entity_poly.pdbx_seq_one_letter_code
_entity_poly.pdbx_strand_id
1 'polypeptide(L)'
;MGVKVFFNLERIPSRYGTGYKAKMKRRETRTAEECARLDTRLTGMPHKMMVTHCEAVLDAMFKMAAETGCICRLGDYFAIDPHVRGHFDEPTDRFDPRKGHSVSFTIKPGRKLKHLAATFTPVNETAAISQNRRALLRVCRVVFKTGLA
;
A
#
# COMPACT_ATOMS: atom_id res chain seq x y z
N MET A 1 16.27 -12.73 -6.81
CA MET A 1 15.19 -13.22 -5.92
C MET A 1 14.11 -12.15 -5.81
N GLY A 2 12.87 -12.50 -6.10
CA GLY A 2 11.74 -11.57 -5.92
C GLY A 2 11.40 -11.39 -4.45
N VAL A 3 10.97 -10.19 -4.07
CA VAL A 3 10.49 -9.89 -2.72
C VAL A 3 9.16 -10.61 -2.50
N LYS A 4 9.05 -11.39 -1.41
CA LYS A 4 7.82 -12.08 -1.04
C LYS A 4 6.85 -11.12 -0.36
N VAL A 5 5.61 -11.11 -0.82
CA VAL A 5 4.52 -10.32 -0.24
C VAL A 5 3.49 -11.25 0.36
N PHE A 6 3.30 -11.19 1.67
CA PHE A 6 2.43 -12.09 2.41
C PHE A 6 1.01 -11.54 2.51
N PHE A 7 0.02 -12.39 2.25
CA PHE A 7 -1.40 -12.05 2.36
C PHE A 7 -2.20 -13.18 3.01
N ASN A 8 -3.33 -12.83 3.58
CA ASN A 8 -4.33 -13.76 4.11
C ASN A 8 -5.59 -13.70 3.25
N LEU A 9 -6.35 -14.78 3.23
CA LEU A 9 -7.67 -14.82 2.62
C LEU A 9 -8.74 -14.57 3.68
N GLU A 10 -9.56 -13.53 3.49
CA GLU A 10 -10.74 -13.24 4.32
C GLU A 10 -12.02 -13.54 3.55
N ARG A 11 -12.99 -14.13 4.24
CA ARG A 11 -14.30 -14.43 3.66
C ARG A 11 -15.02 -13.12 3.30
N ILE A 12 -15.58 -13.07 2.11
CA ILE A 12 -16.42 -11.94 1.71
C ILE A 12 -17.74 -12.04 2.49
N PRO A 13 -18.24 -10.95 3.12
CA PRO A 13 -19.55 -10.95 3.75
C PRO A 13 -20.63 -11.32 2.74
N SER A 14 -21.58 -12.18 3.16
CA SER A 14 -22.60 -12.77 2.28
C SER A 14 -23.41 -11.75 1.46
N ARG A 15 -23.60 -10.54 2.01
CA ARG A 15 -24.28 -9.43 1.31
C ARG A 15 -23.54 -8.91 0.06
N TYR A 16 -22.27 -9.23 -0.12
CA TYR A 16 -21.45 -8.78 -1.26
C TYR A 16 -21.01 -9.92 -2.19
N GLY A 17 -21.51 -11.14 -1.97
CA GLY A 17 -21.17 -12.30 -2.77
C GLY A 17 -20.60 -13.46 -1.95
N THR A 18 -20.13 -14.50 -2.65
CA THR A 18 -19.51 -15.68 -2.05
C THR A 18 -18.04 -15.73 -2.41
N GLY A 19 -17.21 -16.31 -1.52
CA GLY A 19 -15.80 -16.51 -1.76
C GLY A 19 -14.89 -15.80 -0.77
N TYR A 20 -13.65 -15.56 -1.18
CA TYR A 20 -12.60 -14.98 -0.36
C TYR A 20 -11.91 -13.84 -1.11
N LYS A 21 -11.48 -12.82 -0.37
CA LYS A 21 -10.63 -11.73 -0.88
C LYS A 21 -9.25 -11.79 -0.23
N ALA A 22 -8.24 -11.46 -0.99
CA ALA A 22 -6.90 -11.30 -0.46
C ALA A 22 -6.80 -10.01 0.37
N LYS A 23 -6.17 -10.10 1.55
CA LYS A 23 -5.88 -8.98 2.41
C LYS A 23 -4.43 -9.02 2.84
N MET A 24 -3.73 -7.93 2.57
CA MET A 24 -2.34 -7.78 3.03
C MET A 24 -2.28 -7.90 4.55
N LYS A 25 -1.32 -8.68 5.03
CA LYS A 25 -1.02 -8.73 6.45
C LYS A 25 -0.39 -7.41 6.85
N ARG A 26 -1.18 -6.56 7.49
CA ARG A 26 -0.66 -5.32 8.07
C ARG A 26 0.22 -5.69 9.27
N ARG A 27 1.45 -5.23 9.26
CA ARG A 27 2.38 -5.40 10.38
C ARG A 27 2.48 -4.08 11.14
N GLU A 28 3.44 -3.30 10.81
CA GLU A 28 3.75 -2.03 11.47
C GLU A 28 3.70 -0.88 10.47
N THR A 29 3.35 0.31 10.95
CA THR A 29 3.56 1.53 10.17
C THR A 29 5.02 1.95 10.35
N ARG A 30 5.75 2.10 9.26
CA ARG A 30 7.12 2.58 9.28
C ARG A 30 7.18 4.00 8.77
N THR A 31 8.01 4.81 9.41
CA THR A 31 8.30 6.17 8.96
C THR A 31 9.27 6.15 7.78
N ALA A 32 9.30 7.26 7.03
CA ALA A 32 10.25 7.42 5.92
C ALA A 32 11.71 7.36 6.42
N GLU A 33 11.98 7.86 7.63
CA GLU A 33 13.30 7.81 8.26
C GLU A 33 13.73 6.37 8.58
N GLU A 34 12.82 5.56 9.12
CA GLU A 34 13.10 4.13 9.37
C GLU A 34 13.35 3.37 8.06
N CYS A 35 12.58 3.66 7.01
CA CYS A 35 12.82 3.07 5.70
C CYS A 35 14.18 3.48 5.13
N ALA A 36 14.57 4.76 5.26
CA ALA A 36 15.87 5.26 4.81
C ALA A 36 17.04 4.58 5.54
N ARG A 37 16.92 4.33 6.83
CA ARG A 37 17.94 3.62 7.62
C ARG A 37 18.17 2.18 7.18
N LEU A 38 17.14 1.54 6.61
CA LEU A 38 17.24 0.16 6.13
C LEU A 38 17.90 0.04 4.74
N ASP A 39 18.06 1.14 4.01
CA ASP A 39 18.71 1.11 2.71
C ASP A 39 20.22 1.34 2.84
N THR A 40 21.00 0.29 2.56
CA THR A 40 22.46 0.33 2.63
C THR A 40 23.11 1.37 1.71
N ARG A 41 22.42 1.77 0.63
CA ARG A 41 22.90 2.81 -0.30
C ARG A 41 22.88 4.19 0.33
N LEU A 42 22.10 4.37 1.42
CA LEU A 42 21.95 5.61 2.15
C LEU A 42 22.81 5.66 3.41
N THR A 43 23.66 4.66 3.63
CA THR A 43 24.59 4.58 4.78
C THR A 43 25.53 5.79 4.78
N GLY A 44 25.68 6.42 5.92
CA GLY A 44 26.51 7.62 6.08
C GLY A 44 25.84 8.95 5.74
N MET A 45 24.62 8.92 5.19
CA MET A 45 23.83 10.14 4.94
C MET A 45 22.99 10.52 6.18
N PRO A 46 22.78 11.81 6.46
CA PRO A 46 21.92 12.26 7.55
C PRO A 46 20.45 12.04 7.20
N HIS A 47 19.90 10.87 7.56
CA HIS A 47 18.56 10.39 7.16
C HIS A 47 17.46 11.39 7.48
N LYS A 48 17.50 12.01 8.66
CA LYS A 48 16.49 13.01 9.05
C LYS A 48 16.47 14.21 8.10
N MET A 49 17.64 14.71 7.72
CA MET A 49 17.75 15.83 6.79
C MET A 49 17.23 15.44 5.39
N MET A 50 17.54 14.25 4.95
CA MET A 50 17.04 13.69 3.68
C MET A 50 15.52 13.61 3.64
N VAL A 51 14.91 13.09 4.70
CA VAL A 51 13.44 12.97 4.79
C VAL A 51 12.82 14.37 4.77
N THR A 52 13.37 15.34 5.51
CA THR A 52 12.89 16.73 5.50
C THR A 52 12.94 17.36 4.12
N HIS A 53 14.00 17.11 3.34
CA HIS A 53 14.08 17.59 1.95
C HIS A 53 13.06 16.91 1.05
N CYS A 54 12.85 15.59 1.20
CA CYS A 54 11.83 14.87 0.43
C CYS A 54 10.42 15.40 0.73
N GLU A 55 10.09 15.64 1.99
CA GLU A 55 8.82 16.25 2.41
C GLU A 55 8.63 17.63 1.80
N ALA A 56 9.66 18.48 1.84
CA ALA A 56 9.60 19.81 1.22
C ALA A 56 9.36 19.78 -0.29
N VAL A 57 9.97 18.81 -0.99
CA VAL A 57 9.74 18.59 -2.43
C VAL A 57 8.30 18.14 -2.69
N LEU A 58 7.77 17.20 -1.89
CA LEU A 58 6.39 16.74 -2.03
C LEU A 58 5.41 17.86 -1.75
N ASP A 59 5.61 18.65 -0.70
CA ASP A 59 4.78 19.82 -0.37
C ASP A 59 4.75 20.82 -1.53
N ALA A 60 5.91 21.11 -2.12
CA ALA A 60 6.00 21.98 -3.29
C ALA A 60 5.25 21.41 -4.50
N MET A 61 5.32 20.09 -4.74
CA MET A 61 4.61 19.42 -5.83
C MET A 61 3.09 19.50 -5.65
N PHE A 62 2.57 19.25 -4.43
CA PHE A 62 1.15 19.34 -4.14
C PHE A 62 0.63 20.76 -4.27
N LYS A 63 1.37 21.75 -3.75
CA LYS A 63 1.03 23.18 -3.91
C LYS A 63 1.00 23.59 -5.38
N MET A 64 2.04 23.26 -6.14
CA MET A 64 2.11 23.56 -7.56
C MET A 64 0.96 22.93 -8.35
N ALA A 65 0.64 21.67 -8.08
CA ALA A 65 -0.48 20.98 -8.71
C ALA A 65 -1.81 21.67 -8.40
N ALA A 66 -2.06 22.04 -7.15
CA ALA A 66 -3.29 22.73 -6.74
C ALA A 66 -3.41 24.15 -7.33
N GLU A 67 -2.34 24.92 -7.32
CA GLU A 67 -2.33 26.31 -7.78
C GLU A 67 -2.48 26.44 -9.30
N THR A 68 -1.83 25.55 -10.04
CA THR A 68 -1.77 25.63 -11.51
C THR A 68 -2.71 24.65 -12.22
N GLY A 69 -3.33 23.70 -11.48
CA GLY A 69 -4.14 22.63 -12.07
C GLY A 69 -3.34 21.65 -12.91
N CYS A 70 -2.01 21.66 -12.83
CA CYS A 70 -1.16 20.77 -13.61
C CYS A 70 -0.92 19.43 -12.92
N ILE A 71 -0.59 18.41 -13.71
CA ILE A 71 -0.15 17.12 -13.20
C ILE A 71 1.35 17.21 -12.89
N CYS A 72 1.71 17.05 -11.61
CA CYS A 72 3.11 16.99 -11.17
C CYS A 72 3.60 15.55 -11.10
N ARG A 73 4.77 15.27 -11.67
CA ARG A 73 5.35 13.92 -11.71
C ARG A 73 6.63 13.85 -10.89
N LEU A 74 6.75 12.80 -10.06
CA LEU A 74 8.02 12.43 -9.44
C LEU A 74 8.68 11.34 -10.30
N GLY A 75 9.38 11.77 -11.34
CA GLY A 75 9.99 10.86 -12.32
C GLY A 75 8.95 9.86 -12.86
N ASP A 76 9.36 8.60 -12.98
CA ASP A 76 8.51 7.49 -13.40
C ASP A 76 7.83 6.75 -12.22
N TYR A 77 7.94 7.26 -10.98
CA TYR A 77 7.34 6.62 -9.82
C TYR A 77 5.84 6.90 -9.72
N PHE A 78 5.45 8.16 -9.71
CA PHE A 78 4.03 8.53 -9.64
C PHE A 78 3.77 9.94 -10.17
N ALA A 79 2.50 10.21 -10.44
CA ALA A 79 1.98 11.52 -10.78
C ALA A 79 0.90 11.94 -9.80
N ILE A 80 0.89 13.22 -9.43
CA ILE A 80 -0.12 13.87 -8.59
C ILE A 80 -1.07 14.61 -9.52
N ASP A 81 -2.35 14.26 -9.47
CA ASP A 81 -3.42 14.84 -10.30
C ASP A 81 -4.42 15.54 -9.37
N PRO A 82 -4.52 16.87 -9.39
CA PRO A 82 -5.43 17.61 -8.54
C PRO A 82 -6.86 17.58 -9.08
N HIS A 83 -7.84 17.53 -8.20
CA HIS A 83 -9.25 17.56 -8.53
C HIS A 83 -10.03 18.46 -7.57
N VAL A 84 -10.98 19.20 -8.08
CA VAL A 84 -12.00 19.85 -7.27
C VAL A 84 -13.22 18.94 -7.20
N ARG A 85 -13.70 18.69 -6.00
CA ARG A 85 -14.90 17.88 -5.74
C ARG A 85 -15.98 18.76 -5.14
N GLY A 86 -17.21 18.41 -5.42
CA GLY A 86 -18.40 19.10 -4.92
C GLY A 86 -19.46 19.22 -6.02
N HIS A 87 -20.65 19.61 -5.59
CA HIS A 87 -21.76 19.93 -6.51
C HIS A 87 -21.85 21.44 -6.66
N PHE A 88 -21.90 21.91 -7.90
CA PHE A 88 -22.06 23.32 -8.27
C PHE A 88 -23.37 23.45 -9.03
N ASP A 89 -24.26 24.30 -8.55
CA ASP A 89 -25.61 24.48 -9.15
C ASP A 89 -25.56 25.35 -10.42
N GLU A 90 -24.63 26.33 -10.43
CA GLU A 90 -24.47 27.26 -11.54
C GLU A 90 -22.98 27.38 -11.97
N PRO A 91 -22.72 27.72 -13.25
CA PRO A 91 -21.34 27.93 -13.74
C PRO A 91 -20.58 29.06 -13.05
N THR A 92 -21.31 29.97 -12.39
CA THR A 92 -20.77 31.11 -11.65
C THR A 92 -20.55 30.87 -10.18
N ASP A 93 -20.91 29.66 -9.68
CA ASP A 93 -20.76 29.30 -8.29
C ASP A 93 -19.28 29.32 -7.85
N ARG A 94 -19.05 29.91 -6.69
CA ARG A 94 -17.73 29.96 -6.09
C ARG A 94 -17.48 28.71 -5.24
N PHE A 95 -16.22 28.35 -5.14
CA PHE A 95 -15.77 27.30 -4.22
C PHE A 95 -16.12 27.68 -2.77
N ASP A 96 -16.88 26.82 -2.08
CA ASP A 96 -17.27 27.00 -0.69
C ASP A 96 -17.14 25.67 0.07
N PRO A 97 -16.17 25.55 1.00
CA PRO A 97 -16.00 24.35 1.81
C PRO A 97 -17.24 23.99 2.64
N ARG A 98 -18.07 24.99 3.02
CA ARG A 98 -19.31 24.77 3.79
C ARG A 98 -20.38 24.04 2.98
N LYS A 99 -20.33 24.12 1.66
CA LYS A 99 -21.17 23.36 0.73
C LYS A 99 -20.60 21.98 0.39
N GLY A 100 -19.55 21.53 1.07
CA GLY A 100 -18.89 20.25 0.81
C GLY A 100 -17.91 20.26 -0.36
N HIS A 101 -17.56 21.45 -0.87
CA HIS A 101 -16.51 21.55 -1.89
C HIS A 101 -15.15 21.28 -1.27
N SER A 102 -14.34 20.49 -1.95
CA SER A 102 -12.99 20.14 -1.49
C SER A 102 -12.01 19.99 -2.64
N VAL A 103 -10.74 20.23 -2.35
CA VAL A 103 -9.65 19.86 -3.25
C VAL A 103 -9.14 18.49 -2.83
N SER A 104 -8.98 17.60 -3.79
CA SER A 104 -8.44 16.26 -3.58
C SER A 104 -7.34 15.97 -4.59
N PHE A 105 -6.49 15.01 -4.26
CA PHE A 105 -5.41 14.59 -5.12
C PHE A 105 -5.53 13.09 -5.43
N THR A 106 -5.37 12.75 -6.71
CA THR A 106 -5.24 11.36 -7.13
C THR A 106 -3.77 11.08 -7.42
N ILE A 107 -3.21 10.06 -6.78
CA ILE A 107 -1.84 9.61 -7.04
C ILE A 107 -1.91 8.46 -8.05
N LYS A 108 -1.37 8.68 -9.24
CA LYS A 108 -1.32 7.69 -10.32
C LYS A 108 0.05 7.02 -10.35
N PRO A 109 0.14 5.69 -10.25
CA PRO A 109 1.42 4.98 -10.29
C PRO A 109 2.08 5.09 -11.67
N GLY A 110 3.35 5.44 -11.69
CA GLY A 110 4.18 5.48 -12.88
C GLY A 110 4.71 4.10 -13.29
N ARG A 111 5.42 4.03 -14.43
CA ARG A 111 5.96 2.77 -14.96
C ARG A 111 6.93 2.10 -14.00
N LYS A 112 7.79 2.86 -13.34
CA LYS A 112 8.79 2.33 -12.41
C LYS A 112 8.14 1.69 -11.17
N LEU A 113 7.09 2.29 -10.63
CA LEU A 113 6.34 1.71 -9.51
C LEU A 113 5.58 0.45 -9.93
N LYS A 114 4.96 0.44 -11.11
CA LYS A 114 4.29 -0.74 -11.67
C LYS A 114 5.27 -1.89 -11.91
N HIS A 115 6.44 -1.58 -12.47
CA HIS A 115 7.49 -2.58 -12.69
C HIS A 115 7.99 -3.16 -11.37
N LEU A 116 8.25 -2.32 -10.37
CA LEU A 116 8.63 -2.77 -9.03
C LEU A 116 7.58 -3.68 -8.41
N ALA A 117 6.30 -3.32 -8.52
CA ALA A 117 5.21 -4.15 -8.02
C ALA A 117 5.14 -5.53 -8.70
N ALA A 118 5.47 -5.61 -9.99
CA ALA A 118 5.51 -6.88 -10.75
C ALA A 118 6.65 -7.82 -10.33
N THR A 119 7.68 -7.31 -9.65
CA THR A 119 8.79 -8.14 -9.12
C THR A 119 8.43 -8.85 -7.82
N PHE A 120 7.32 -8.49 -7.20
CA PHE A 120 6.89 -9.08 -5.93
C PHE A 120 6.18 -10.42 -6.16
N THR A 121 6.48 -11.39 -5.30
CA THR A 121 5.86 -12.71 -5.33
C THR A 121 4.83 -12.80 -4.19
N PRO A 122 3.52 -12.86 -4.48
CA PRO A 122 2.50 -13.00 -3.43
C PRO A 122 2.53 -14.41 -2.83
N VAL A 123 2.45 -14.49 -1.51
CA VAL A 123 2.45 -15.74 -0.73
C VAL A 123 1.22 -15.77 0.16
N ASN A 124 0.38 -16.80 -0.03
CA ASN A 124 -0.80 -17.02 0.79
C ASN A 124 -0.42 -17.73 2.11
N GLU A 125 -0.35 -16.99 3.20
CA GLU A 125 -0.04 -17.54 4.53
C GLU A 125 -1.16 -18.44 5.07
N THR A 126 -2.41 -18.21 4.71
CA THR A 126 -3.55 -19.04 5.14
C THR A 126 -3.39 -20.48 4.64
N ALA A 127 -2.94 -20.65 3.40
CA ALA A 127 -2.68 -21.97 2.83
C ALA A 127 -1.48 -22.67 3.51
N ALA A 128 -0.41 -21.94 3.80
CA ALA A 128 0.77 -22.47 4.47
C ALA A 128 0.47 -22.98 5.90
N ILE A 129 -0.33 -22.23 6.67
CA ILE A 129 -0.77 -22.63 8.01
C ILE A 129 -1.65 -23.88 7.95
N SER A 130 -2.55 -23.99 6.97
CA SER A 130 -3.42 -25.14 6.83
C SER A 130 -2.65 -26.42 6.46
N GLN A 131 -1.61 -26.31 5.64
CA GLN A 131 -0.73 -27.42 5.28
C GLN A 131 0.09 -27.90 6.50
N ASN A 132 0.66 -26.99 7.28
CA ASN A 132 1.39 -27.34 8.50
C ASN A 132 0.47 -27.99 9.56
N ARG A 133 -0.77 -27.51 9.73
CA ARG A 133 -1.76 -28.17 10.60
C ARG A 133 -2.08 -29.58 10.17
N ARG A 134 -2.27 -29.81 8.85
CA ARG A 134 -2.53 -31.16 8.30
C ARG A 134 -1.32 -32.08 8.46
N ALA A 135 -0.09 -31.56 8.31
CA ALA A 135 1.12 -32.32 8.54
C ALA A 135 1.26 -32.71 10.02
N LEU A 136 1.04 -31.76 10.95
CA LEU A 136 1.05 -32.00 12.39
C LEU A 136 0.01 -33.04 12.81
N LEU A 137 -1.24 -32.96 12.29
CA LEU A 137 -2.29 -33.91 12.56
C LEU A 137 -1.97 -35.33 12.03
N ARG A 138 -1.26 -35.43 10.90
CA ARG A 138 -0.78 -36.72 10.37
C ARG A 138 0.30 -37.33 11.30
N VAL A 139 1.26 -36.54 11.76
CA VAL A 139 2.29 -36.98 12.69
C VAL A 139 1.67 -37.43 14.02
N CYS A 140 0.75 -36.66 14.61
CA CYS A 140 0.03 -37.06 15.82
C CYS A 140 -0.75 -38.35 15.63
N ARG A 141 -1.42 -38.58 14.49
CA ARG A 141 -2.12 -39.85 14.21
C ARG A 141 -1.20 -41.05 14.10
N VAL A 142 0.03 -40.88 13.61
CA VAL A 142 0.99 -41.96 13.50
C VAL A 142 1.52 -42.31 14.91
N VAL A 143 1.82 -41.32 15.74
CA VAL A 143 2.34 -41.55 17.12
C VAL A 143 1.28 -42.22 18.00
N PHE A 144 -0.01 -41.87 17.87
CA PHE A 144 -1.08 -42.57 18.64
C PHE A 144 -1.40 -43.97 18.14
N LYS A 145 -1.06 -44.35 16.91
CA LYS A 145 -1.25 -45.72 16.40
C LYS A 145 -0.11 -46.68 16.77
N THR A 146 1.06 -46.16 17.07
CA THR A 146 2.23 -46.98 17.44
C THR A 146 2.44 -47.08 18.96
N GLY A 147 1.61 -46.45 19.77
CA GLY A 147 1.74 -46.44 21.24
C GLY A 147 0.82 -47.37 22.02
N LEU A 148 0.18 -48.36 21.36
CA LEU A 148 -0.60 -49.41 22.01
C LEU A 148 -0.19 -50.79 21.44
N ALA A 149 0.89 -51.29 21.96
CA ALA A 149 1.21 -52.70 21.98
C ALA A 149 1.92 -52.99 23.28
#